data_43fa3b0687a44aa7595685ce0045e640
#
_entry.id   43fa3b0687a44aa7595685ce0045e640
#
_cell.length_a   1.000
_cell.length_b   1.000
_cell.length_c   1.000
_cell.angle_alpha   90.00
_cell.angle_beta   90.00
_cell.angle_gamma   90.00
#
_symmetry.space_group_name_H-M   'P 1'
#
loop_
_entity.id
_entity.type
_entity.pdbx_description
1 polymer ?
#
loop_
_entity_poly.entity_id
_entity_poly.type
_entity_poly.pdbx_seq_one_letter_code
_entity_poly.pdbx_strand_id
1 'polypeptide(L)' 'MRSAAEVNEEIRALWLRAGGSLSAQERAEYELLVVEWAAAIRGEVIEAA' A
#
# COMPACT_ATOMS: atom_id res chain seq x y z
N MET A 1 1.41 -12.41 -6.12
CA MET A 1 0.96 -11.42 -5.11
C MET A 1 2.17 -10.68 -4.56
N ARG A 2 2.05 -9.38 -4.43
CA ARG A 2 3.17 -8.58 -3.92
C ARG A 2 3.27 -8.71 -2.41
N SER A 3 4.49 -8.58 -1.89
CA SER A 3 4.71 -8.62 -0.45
C SER A 3 4.26 -7.30 0.19
N ALA A 4 4.03 -7.34 1.50
CA ALA A 4 3.67 -6.12 2.24
C ALA A 4 4.75 -5.05 2.08
N ALA A 5 6.02 -5.46 2.05
CA ALA A 5 7.12 -4.52 1.88
C ALA A 5 7.07 -3.83 0.52
N GLU A 6 6.75 -4.58 -0.54
CA GLU A 6 6.64 -4.01 -1.87
C GLU A 6 5.48 -3.04 -1.98
N VAL A 7 4.34 -3.39 -1.40
CA VAL A 7 3.17 -2.51 -1.40
C VAL A 7 3.47 -1.25 -0.61
N ASN A 8 4.15 -1.40 0.52
CA ASN A 8 4.52 -0.25 1.35
C ASN A 8 5.45 0.71 0.59
N GLU A 9 6.36 0.17 -0.21
CA GLU A 9 7.25 0.99 -1.03
C GLU A 9 6.45 1.81 -2.04
N GLU A 10 5.42 1.21 -2.63
CA GLU A 10 4.58 1.92 -3.58
C GLU A 10 3.77 3.02 -2.90
N ILE A 11 3.30 2.77 -1.68
CA ILE A 11 2.57 3.78 -0.91
C ILE A 11 3.49 4.97 -0.66
N ARG A 12 4.73 4.71 -0.25
CA ARG A 12 5.69 5.78 0.00
C ARG A 12 6.02 6.56 -1.28
N ALA A 13 6.18 5.84 -2.39
CA ALA A 13 6.45 6.48 -3.66
C ALA A 13 5.29 7.39 -4.09
N LEU A 14 4.07 6.96 -3.83
CA LEU A 14 2.89 7.74 -4.14
C LEU A 14 2.89 9.06 -3.35
N TRP A 15 3.17 8.99 -2.06
CA TRP A 15 3.23 10.19 -1.22
C TRP A 15 4.34 11.13 -1.66
N LEU A 16 5.49 10.59 -2.05
CA LEU A 16 6.59 11.41 -2.55
C LEU A 16 6.21 12.14 -3.84
N ARG A 17 5.55 11.44 -4.76
CA ARG A 17 5.10 12.06 -6.01
C ARG A 17 4.06 13.14 -5.75
N ALA A 18 3.20 12.89 -4.79
CA ALA A 18 2.11 13.81 -4.48
C ALA A 18 2.56 15.04 -3.70
N GLY A 19 3.77 15.02 -3.15
CA GLY A 19 4.26 16.15 -2.37
C GLY A 19 3.55 16.31 -1.04
N GLY A 20 3.01 15.23 -0.50
CA GLY A 20 2.36 15.22 0.79
C GLY A 20 0.86 15.50 0.76
N SER A 21 0.31 15.74 -0.42
CA SER A 21 -1.13 16.02 -0.56
C SER A 21 -1.66 15.25 -1.77
N LEU A 22 -2.59 14.34 -1.55
CA LEU A 22 -3.11 13.48 -2.58
C LEU A 22 -4.30 14.13 -3.32
N SER A 23 -4.28 14.03 -4.63
CA SER A 23 -5.44 14.39 -5.44
C SER A 23 -6.51 13.32 -5.28
N ALA A 24 -7.71 13.56 -5.82
CA ALA A 24 -8.78 12.58 -5.74
C ALA A 24 -8.38 11.25 -6.38
N GLN A 25 -7.69 11.31 -7.52
CA GLN A 25 -7.22 10.12 -8.21
C GLN A 25 -6.14 9.39 -7.42
N GLU A 26 -5.21 10.14 -6.85
CA GLU A 26 -4.14 9.58 -6.06
C GLU A 26 -4.68 8.97 -4.76
N ARG A 27 -5.72 9.57 -4.20
CA ARG A 27 -6.36 9.02 -3.02
C ARG A 27 -6.98 7.65 -3.33
N ALA A 28 -7.61 7.51 -4.49
CA ALA A 28 -8.17 6.23 -4.90
C ALA A 28 -7.08 5.18 -5.02
N GLU A 29 -5.94 5.53 -5.60
CA GLU A 29 -4.79 4.63 -5.70
C GLU A 29 -4.28 4.25 -4.30
N TYR A 30 -4.18 5.23 -3.42
CA TYR A 30 -3.72 5.00 -2.06
C TYR A 30 -4.64 4.01 -1.34
N GLU A 31 -5.95 4.18 -1.46
CA GLU A 31 -6.90 3.27 -0.81
C GLU A 31 -6.75 1.84 -1.32
N LEU A 32 -6.53 1.68 -2.63
CA LEU A 32 -6.30 0.35 -3.19
C LEU A 32 -5.01 -0.26 -2.65
N LEU A 33 -3.96 0.54 -2.54
CA LEU A 33 -2.69 0.07 -2.02
C LEU A 33 -2.79 -0.33 -0.55
N VAL A 34 -3.56 0.42 0.23
CA VAL A 34 -3.77 0.09 1.64
C VAL A 34 -4.50 -1.24 1.77
N VAL A 35 -5.49 -1.49 0.91
CA VAL A 35 -6.21 -2.77 0.91
C VAL A 35 -5.26 -3.91 0.54
N GLU A 36 -4.40 -3.72 -0.45
CA GLU A 36 -3.41 -4.72 -0.82
C GLU A 36 -2.43 -4.97 0.31
N TRP A 37 -1.97 -3.89 0.95
CA TRP A 37 -1.04 -4.00 2.05
C TRP A 37 -1.66 -4.80 3.22
N ALA A 38 -2.91 -4.50 3.55
CA ALA A 38 -3.60 -5.20 4.62
C ALA A 38 -3.75 -6.68 4.31
N ALA A 39 -4.04 -7.02 3.05
CA ALA A 39 -4.15 -8.40 2.63
C ALA A 39 -2.81 -9.11 2.71
N ALA A 40 -1.73 -8.43 2.32
CA ALA A 40 -0.40 -9.00 2.38
C ALA A 40 0.05 -9.25 3.81
N ILE A 41 -0.22 -8.31 4.71
CA ILE A 41 0.09 -8.45 6.13
C ILE A 41 -0.68 -9.63 6.73
N ARG A 42 -1.95 -9.74 6.37
CA ARG A 42 -2.78 -10.84 6.87
C ARG A 42 -2.24 -12.19 6.41
N GLY A 43 -1.79 -12.26 5.16
CA GLY A 43 -1.20 -13.47 4.63
C GLY A 43 0.08 -13.84 5.36
N GLU A 44 0.92 -12.86 5.66
CA GLU A 44 2.16 -13.10 6.39
C GLU A 44 1.89 -13.59 7.81
N VAL A 45 0.88 -13.02 8.46
CA VAL A 45 0.51 -13.45 9.80
C VAL A 45 0.02 -14.90 9.80
N ILE A 46 -0.77 -15.25 8.79
CA ILE A 46 -1.27 -16.63 8.66
C ILE A 46 -0.11 -17.59 8.46
N GLU A 47 0.88 -17.22 7.67
CA GLU A 47 2.05 -18.06 7.44
C GLU A 47 2.86 -18.25 8.72
N ALA A 48 2.96 -17.18 9.50
CA ALA A 48 3.72 -17.22 10.74
C ALA A 48 3.06 -18.10 11.81
N ALA A 49 1.76 -18.24 11.72
CA ALA A 49 1.02 -19.07 12.66
C ALA A 49 1.15 -20.55 12.36
#